data_83a70c81b4f69358a3924e67dadb7014
#
_entry.id   83a70c81b4f69358a3924e67dadb7014
#
_cell.length_a   1.000
_cell.length_b   1.000
_cell.length_c   1.000
_cell.angle_alpha   90.00
_cell.angle_beta   90.00
_cell.angle_gamma   90.00
#
_symmetry.space_group_name_H-M   'P 1'
#
loop_
_entity.id
_entity.type
_entity.pdbx_description
1 polymer ?
#
loop_
_entity_poly.entity_id
_entity_poly.type
_entity_poly.pdbx_seq_one_letter_code
_entity_poly.pdbx_strand_id
1 'polypeptide(L)'
;MRRYIALVHAGKRRTYGVSFPDFPGCIAAEAGFEAAVESAAQALRFHVEGMIEDGEKIPEPRSLEQIQADLEFAEELEGAVVALVPLLRRSR
;
A
#
# COMPACT_ATOMS: atom_id res chain seq x y z
N MET A 1 -16.00 -3.30 -1.08
CA MET A 1 -14.72 -2.81 -1.62
C MET A 1 -13.58 -3.22 -0.70
N ARG A 2 -12.54 -3.81 -1.27
CA ARG A 2 -11.39 -4.22 -0.47
C ARG A 2 -10.53 -3.01 -0.12
N ARG A 3 -10.04 -3.01 1.10
CA ARG A 3 -9.09 -2.00 1.55
C ARG A 3 -7.85 -2.71 2.09
N TYR A 4 -6.70 -2.19 1.72
CA TYR A 4 -5.43 -2.79 2.10
C TYR A 4 -4.65 -1.87 3.01
N ILE A 5 -3.95 -2.46 3.95
CA ILE A 5 -3.06 -1.69 4.84
C ILE A 5 -1.90 -1.13 4.02
N ALA A 6 -1.65 0.15 4.20
CA ALA A 6 -0.50 0.82 3.62
C ALA A 6 0.31 1.43 4.75
N LEU A 7 1.62 1.37 4.62
CA LEU A 7 2.54 1.93 5.61
C LEU A 7 3.15 3.19 5.02
N VAL A 8 2.94 4.31 5.68
CA VAL A 8 3.38 5.61 5.20
C VAL A 8 4.53 6.10 6.06
N HIS A 9 5.65 6.38 5.42
CA HIS A 9 6.85 6.85 6.11
C HIS A 9 7.22 8.22 5.63
N ALA A 10 7.53 9.10 6.58
CA ALA A 10 8.01 10.43 6.27
C ALA A 10 9.47 10.36 5.83
N GLY A 11 9.76 11.02 4.72
CA GLY A 11 11.13 11.15 4.24
C GLY A 11 11.58 12.58 4.31
N LYS A 12 12.51 12.94 3.44
CA LYS A 12 13.05 14.29 3.41
C LYS A 12 12.15 15.21 2.62
N ARG A 13 12.16 16.50 2.97
CA ARG A 13 11.50 17.54 2.21
C ARG A 13 10.01 17.29 2.01
N ARG A 14 9.35 16.85 3.09
CA ARG A 14 7.92 16.57 3.07
C ARG A 14 7.52 15.43 2.12
N THR A 15 8.49 14.65 1.68
CA THR A 15 8.19 13.47 0.87
C THR A 15 7.71 12.36 1.77
N TYR A 16 6.71 11.64 1.32
CA TYR A 16 6.18 10.48 2.03
C TYR A 16 6.24 9.28 1.11
N GLY A 17 6.78 8.19 1.64
CA GLY A 17 6.81 6.94 0.91
C GLY A 17 5.72 6.03 1.42
N VAL A 18 5.10 5.28 0.53
CA VAL A 18 4.01 4.36 0.86
C VAL A 18 4.33 2.98 0.33
N SER A 19 4.15 1.98 1.17
CA SER A 19 4.34 0.59 0.78
C SER A 19 3.14 -0.22 1.24
N PHE A 20 2.96 -1.38 0.60
CA PHE A 20 1.85 -2.27 0.90
C PHE A 20 2.39 -3.63 1.33
N PRO A 21 2.21 -4.00 2.61
CA PRO A 21 2.65 -5.34 3.03
C PRO A 21 2.06 -6.48 2.20
N ASP A 22 0.82 -6.34 1.74
CA ASP A 22 0.19 -7.40 0.95
C ASP A 22 0.63 -7.43 -0.51
N PHE A 23 1.32 -6.38 -0.98
CA PHE A 23 1.75 -6.30 -2.37
C PHE A 23 3.22 -5.89 -2.43
N PRO A 24 4.12 -6.85 -2.28
CA PRO A 24 5.55 -6.52 -2.37
C PRO A 24 5.88 -5.87 -3.71
N GLY A 25 6.65 -4.80 -3.66
CA GLY A 25 7.00 -4.08 -4.86
C GLY A 25 6.03 -2.97 -5.27
N CYS A 26 4.87 -2.91 -4.64
CA CYS A 26 3.91 -1.83 -4.92
C CYS A 26 4.23 -0.67 -3.99
N ILE A 27 4.82 0.39 -4.54
CA ILE A 27 5.24 1.54 -3.73
C ILE A 27 4.83 2.83 -4.43
N ALA A 28 4.75 3.89 -3.62
CA ALA A 28 4.47 5.22 -4.14
C ALA A 28 5.22 6.23 -3.28
N ALA A 29 5.46 7.42 -3.83
CA ALA A 29 6.09 8.49 -3.08
C ALA A 29 5.64 9.82 -3.66
N GLU A 30 5.32 10.77 -2.78
CA GLU A 30 4.89 12.09 -3.20
C GLU A 30 5.24 13.08 -2.11
N ALA A 31 5.32 14.34 -2.50
CA ALA A 31 5.38 15.42 -1.52
C ALA A 31 3.97 15.62 -0.96
N GLY A 32 3.87 15.60 0.38
CA GLY A 32 2.57 15.76 1.05
C GLY A 32 1.95 14.41 1.35
N PHE A 33 1.39 14.32 2.56
CA PHE A 33 0.82 13.06 3.04
C PHE A 33 -0.38 12.62 2.19
N GLU A 34 -1.32 13.53 1.98
CA GLU A 34 -2.53 13.18 1.24
C GLU A 34 -2.22 12.80 -0.20
N ALA A 35 -1.31 13.54 -0.83
CA ALA A 35 -0.92 13.23 -2.20
C ALA A 35 -0.25 11.87 -2.29
N ALA A 36 0.53 11.52 -1.27
CA ALA A 36 1.20 10.21 -1.26
C ALA A 36 0.18 9.08 -1.15
N VAL A 37 -0.84 9.25 -0.30
CA VAL A 37 -1.87 8.23 -0.15
C VAL A 37 -2.70 8.07 -1.43
N GLU A 38 -3.01 9.20 -2.07
CA GLU A 38 -3.73 9.15 -3.35
C GLU A 38 -2.91 8.45 -4.42
N SER A 39 -1.63 8.79 -4.48
CA SER A 39 -0.73 8.16 -5.45
C SER A 39 -0.63 6.66 -5.18
N ALA A 40 -0.63 6.28 -3.90
CA ALA A 40 -0.58 4.87 -3.53
C ALA A 40 -1.81 4.12 -4.02
N ALA A 41 -2.99 4.74 -3.96
CA ALA A 41 -4.21 4.10 -4.44
C ALA A 41 -4.13 3.85 -5.95
N GLN A 42 -3.57 4.81 -6.69
CA GLN A 42 -3.39 4.63 -8.13
C GLN A 42 -2.35 3.53 -8.42
N ALA A 43 -1.25 3.53 -7.65
CA ALA A 43 -0.22 2.52 -7.83
C ALA A 43 -0.76 1.13 -7.53
N LEU A 44 -1.59 1.00 -6.48
CA LEU A 44 -2.18 -0.27 -6.12
C LEU A 44 -3.09 -0.78 -7.23
N ARG A 45 -3.93 0.09 -7.76
CA ARG A 45 -4.82 -0.28 -8.86
C ARG A 45 -4.02 -0.78 -10.05
N PHE A 46 -3.00 -0.05 -10.44
CA PHE A 46 -2.18 -0.42 -11.58
C PHE A 46 -1.46 -1.74 -11.33
N HIS A 47 -0.94 -1.92 -10.12
CA HIS A 47 -0.23 -3.14 -9.75
C HIS A 47 -1.15 -4.35 -9.84
N VAL A 48 -2.37 -4.22 -9.32
CA VAL A 48 -3.34 -5.30 -9.33
C VAL A 48 -3.79 -5.62 -10.75
N GLU A 49 -3.96 -4.60 -11.58
CA GLU A 49 -4.32 -4.84 -12.98
C GLU A 49 -3.25 -5.69 -13.68
N GLY A 50 -1.97 -5.40 -13.39
CA GLY A 50 -0.90 -6.20 -13.94
C GLY A 50 -0.91 -7.63 -13.45
N MET A 51 -1.21 -7.83 -12.16
CA MET A 51 -1.32 -9.16 -11.61
C MET A 51 -2.44 -9.96 -12.27
N ILE A 52 -3.57 -9.31 -12.50
CA ILE A 52 -4.70 -9.96 -13.15
C ILE A 52 -4.32 -10.40 -14.56
N GLU A 53 -3.65 -9.52 -15.29
CA GLU A 53 -3.21 -9.85 -16.64
C GLU A 53 -2.25 -11.04 -16.64
N ASP A 54 -1.43 -11.15 -15.61
CA ASP A 54 -0.47 -12.24 -15.51
C ASP A 54 -1.07 -13.50 -14.91
N GLY A 55 -2.36 -13.48 -14.57
CA GLY A 55 -3.01 -14.64 -14.00
C GLY A 55 -2.68 -14.89 -12.55
N GLU A 56 -2.12 -13.90 -11.87
CA GLU A 56 -1.76 -14.04 -10.46
C GLU A 56 -2.97 -13.84 -9.57
N LYS A 57 -2.95 -14.55 -8.45
CA LYS A 57 -4.03 -14.43 -7.48
C LYS A 57 -3.84 -13.17 -6.65
N ILE A 58 -4.93 -12.43 -6.48
CA ILE A 58 -4.92 -11.22 -5.66
C ILE A 58 -5.11 -11.63 -4.20
N PRO A 59 -4.18 -11.24 -3.31
CA PRO A 59 -4.29 -11.64 -1.92
C PRO A 59 -5.46 -10.98 -1.21
N GLU A 60 -6.00 -11.67 -0.23
CA GLU A 60 -6.99 -11.07 0.66
C GLU A 60 -6.31 -10.06 1.58
N PRO A 61 -6.99 -8.97 1.89
CA PRO A 61 -6.39 -7.98 2.79
C PRO A 61 -6.14 -8.56 4.18
N ARG A 62 -4.91 -8.41 4.67
CA ARG A 62 -4.61 -8.79 6.04
C ARG A 62 -4.98 -7.64 6.97
N SER A 63 -5.35 -8.00 8.19
CA SER A 63 -5.62 -7.01 9.22
C SER A 63 -4.31 -6.43 9.73
N LEU A 64 -4.41 -5.28 10.41
CA LEU A 64 -3.22 -4.69 11.04
C LEU A 64 -2.58 -5.67 12.02
N GLU A 65 -3.43 -6.37 12.80
CA GLU A 65 -2.91 -7.32 13.77
C GLU A 65 -2.13 -8.45 13.12
N GLN A 66 -2.60 -8.91 11.97
CA GLN A 66 -1.87 -9.95 11.24
C GLN A 66 -0.52 -9.45 10.75
N ILE A 67 -0.47 -8.22 10.27
CA ILE A 67 0.79 -7.64 9.79
C ILE A 67 1.72 -7.41 10.96
N GLN A 68 1.20 -6.93 12.09
CA GLN A 68 2.02 -6.71 13.28
C GLN A 68 2.61 -8.00 13.82
N ALA A 69 1.90 -9.11 13.64
CA ALA A 69 2.39 -10.41 14.09
C ALA A 69 3.45 -11.01 13.17
N ASP A 70 3.61 -10.45 11.97
CA ASP A 70 4.55 -10.95 10.98
C ASP A 70 5.88 -10.23 11.18
N LEU A 71 6.90 -10.99 11.60
CA LEU A 71 8.21 -10.41 11.91
C LEU A 71 8.88 -9.76 10.71
N GLU A 72 8.50 -10.14 9.51
CA GLU A 72 9.04 -9.52 8.30
C GLU A 72 8.80 -8.02 8.26
N PHE A 73 7.73 -7.56 8.89
CA PHE A 73 7.35 -6.15 8.81
C PHE A 73 7.70 -5.37 10.08
N ALA A 74 8.45 -5.99 10.99
CA ALA A 74 8.75 -5.34 12.26
C ALA A 74 9.44 -3.98 12.06
N GLU A 75 10.44 -3.94 11.19
CA GLU A 75 11.17 -2.69 10.95
C GLU A 75 10.33 -1.68 10.20
N GLU A 76 9.57 -2.16 9.23
CA GLU A 76 8.76 -1.26 8.40
C GLU A 76 7.63 -0.62 9.19
N LEU A 77 7.14 -1.32 10.20
CA LEU A 77 6.07 -0.77 11.04
C LEU A 77 6.57 0.36 11.94
N GLU A 78 7.87 0.39 12.23
CA GLU A 78 8.40 1.43 13.10
C GLU A 78 8.30 2.79 12.42
N GLY A 79 7.69 3.74 13.11
CA GLY A 79 7.56 5.09 12.60
C GLY A 79 6.56 5.24 11.47
N ALA A 80 5.87 4.18 11.10
CA ALA A 80 4.91 4.23 10.02
C ALA A 80 3.56 4.76 10.49
N VAL A 81 2.91 5.54 9.63
CA VAL A 81 1.51 5.86 9.80
C VAL A 81 0.74 4.84 8.97
N VAL A 82 -0.23 4.19 9.59
CA VAL A 82 -1.01 3.16 8.91
C VAL A 82 -2.20 3.82 8.23
N ALA A 83 -2.38 3.52 6.96
CA ALA A 83 -3.54 3.99 6.22
C ALA A 83 -4.25 2.80 5.59
N LEU A 84 -5.55 2.94 5.42
CA LEU A 84 -6.34 1.96 4.69
C LEU A 84 -6.59 2.50 3.29
N VAL A 85 -6.10 1.80 2.29
CA VAL A 85 -6.17 2.26 0.92
C VAL A 85 -7.13 1.36 0.14
N PRO A 86 -8.16 1.93 -0.45
CA PRO A 86 -9.12 1.11 -1.21
C PRO A 86 -8.51 0.64 -2.51
N LEU A 87 -8.90 -0.57 -2.91
CA LEU A 87 -8.55 -1.07 -4.22
C LEU A 87 -9.56 -0.46 -5.20
N LEU A 88 -9.10 0.49 -5.98
CA LEU A 88 -9.95 1.18 -6.93
C LEU A 88 -10.23 0.28 -8.12
N ARG A 89 -11.49 0.27 -8.54
CA ARG A 89 -11.87 -0.53 -9.68
C ARG A 89 -11.85 0.32 -10.92
N ARG A 90 -11.56 -0.35 -12.04
CA ARG A 90 -11.61 0.34 -13.31
C ARG A 90 -13.05 0.76 -13.60
N SER A 91 -13.18 1.99 -14.05
CA SER A 91 -14.45 2.52 -14.48
C SER A 91 -14.87 1.91 -15.81
N ARG A 92 -16.18 1.76 -15.99
CA ARG A 92 -16.72 1.14 -17.21
C ARG A 92 -17.13 2.18 -18.21
#